data_d5c77297797809e44df98422f8956563
#
_entry.id   d5c77297797809e44df98422f8956563
#
_cell.length_a   1.000
_cell.length_b   1.000
_cell.length_c   1.000
_cell.angle_alpha   90.00
_cell.angle_beta   90.00
_cell.angle_gamma   90.00
#
_symmetry.space_group_name_H-M   'P 1'
#
loop_
_entity.id
_entity.type
_entity.pdbx_description
1 polymer ?
#
loop_
_entity_poly.entity_id
_entity_poly.type
_entity_poly.pdbx_seq_one_letter_code
_entity_poly.pdbx_strand_id
1 'polypeptide(L)'
;MATTDGSDRPKARSALITGAAGGLGVAIAEALAPTHTLLLAGRPSDRLDALAARLGAPTWPLDLADPDSIESAAEVLTDLDVLVHNAGVAYPARVAESSPEQWRATFEVNVVGAVALTLALLPALRSARGQVVFVNSGAGIKASPGLASYSASKFALRSFADSLRADEPDLRVTSVHPGRIDTEMQRDLVAYEERDYVPEHFLSPATVAAVLAQAVNAPADAHVHEIVVRPR
;
A
#
# COMPACT_ATOMS: atom_id res chain seq x y z
N MET A 1 -47.35 -18.17 -7.36
CA MET A 1 -46.70 -16.89 -7.53
C MET A 1 -45.50 -16.87 -6.55
N ALA A 2 -44.33 -17.17 -7.03
CA ALA A 2 -43.13 -17.14 -6.19
C ALA A 2 -42.55 -15.71 -6.29
N THR A 3 -42.48 -15.04 -5.15
CA THR A 3 -41.83 -13.74 -5.02
C THR A 3 -40.32 -13.98 -5.09
N THR A 4 -39.70 -13.58 -6.20
CA THR A 4 -38.24 -13.49 -6.32
C THR A 4 -37.78 -12.35 -5.41
N ASP A 5 -37.16 -12.72 -4.29
CA ASP A 5 -36.47 -11.79 -3.39
C ASP A 5 -35.31 -11.15 -4.14
N GLY A 6 -35.33 -9.82 -4.21
CA GLY A 6 -34.42 -9.01 -5.04
C GLY A 6 -33.05 -8.74 -4.37
N SER A 7 -32.44 -9.70 -3.67
CA SER A 7 -31.21 -9.52 -2.90
C SER A 7 -29.92 -10.05 -3.56
N ASP A 8 -29.94 -10.34 -4.87
CA ASP A 8 -28.76 -10.86 -5.56
C ASP A 8 -27.95 -9.73 -6.28
N ARG A 9 -27.68 -8.63 -5.59
CA ARG A 9 -26.59 -7.72 -6.01
C ARG A 9 -25.31 -8.33 -5.48
N PRO A 10 -24.30 -8.57 -6.36
CA PRO A 10 -23.00 -9.02 -5.86
C PRO A 10 -22.52 -8.04 -4.80
N LYS A 11 -22.12 -8.55 -3.64
CA LYS A 11 -21.55 -7.77 -2.53
C LYS A 11 -20.39 -6.93 -3.11
N ALA A 12 -20.46 -5.61 -2.93
CA ALA A 12 -19.36 -4.73 -3.37
C ALA A 12 -18.07 -5.18 -2.67
N ARG A 13 -17.01 -5.40 -3.46
CA ARG A 13 -15.69 -5.80 -2.94
C ARG A 13 -15.14 -4.70 -2.04
N SER A 14 -14.52 -5.08 -0.96
CA SER A 14 -13.90 -4.16 0.01
C SER A 14 -12.40 -3.97 -0.28
N ALA A 15 -11.88 -2.76 -0.06
CA ALA A 15 -10.44 -2.47 -0.18
C ALA A 15 -9.96 -1.60 0.97
N LEU A 16 -8.99 -2.10 1.73
CA LEU A 16 -8.29 -1.36 2.78
C LEU A 16 -6.97 -0.83 2.21
N ILE A 17 -6.73 0.48 2.36
CA ILE A 17 -5.55 1.17 1.83
C ILE A 17 -4.81 1.82 2.98
N THR A 18 -3.59 1.37 3.29
CA THR A 18 -2.74 2.01 4.29
C THR A 18 -2.03 3.24 3.73
N GLY A 19 -1.82 4.26 4.59
CA GLY A 19 -1.22 5.52 4.14
C GLY A 19 -2.09 6.25 3.11
N ALA A 20 -3.41 6.16 3.25
CA ALA A 20 -4.38 6.68 2.29
C ALA A 20 -4.30 8.20 2.10
N ALA A 21 -3.88 8.97 3.13
CA ALA A 21 -3.72 10.42 3.05
C ALA A 21 -2.45 10.89 2.29
N GLY A 22 -1.53 9.99 1.94
CA GLY A 22 -0.34 10.31 1.15
C GLY A 22 -0.65 10.47 -0.35
N GLY A 23 0.24 11.15 -1.10
CA GLY A 23 -0.02 11.45 -2.51
C GLY A 23 -0.37 10.24 -3.38
N LEU A 24 0.35 9.12 -3.24
CA LEU A 24 0.02 7.88 -3.94
C LEU A 24 -1.22 7.20 -3.34
N GLY A 25 -1.39 7.23 -2.00
CA GLY A 25 -2.56 6.64 -1.33
C GLY A 25 -3.88 7.26 -1.78
N VAL A 26 -3.91 8.58 -1.91
CA VAL A 26 -5.06 9.33 -2.47
C VAL A 26 -5.40 8.83 -3.87
N ALA A 27 -4.40 8.74 -4.75
CA ALA A 27 -4.60 8.29 -6.12
C ALA A 27 -5.07 6.82 -6.20
N ILE A 28 -4.55 5.94 -5.33
CA ILE A 28 -5.01 4.54 -5.24
C ILE A 28 -6.47 4.48 -4.78
N ALA A 29 -6.84 5.27 -3.76
CA ALA A 29 -8.21 5.33 -3.29
C ALA A 29 -9.17 5.79 -4.40
N GLU A 30 -8.82 6.85 -5.12
CA GLU A 30 -9.59 7.33 -6.27
C GLU A 30 -9.73 6.29 -7.39
N ALA A 31 -8.66 5.55 -7.69
CA ALA A 31 -8.66 4.54 -8.73
C ALA A 31 -9.49 3.29 -8.37
N LEU A 32 -9.59 2.94 -7.09
CA LEU A 32 -10.36 1.78 -6.62
C LEU A 32 -11.81 2.12 -6.24
N ALA A 33 -12.14 3.37 -5.92
CA ALA A 33 -13.48 3.80 -5.53
C ALA A 33 -14.61 3.38 -6.49
N PRO A 34 -14.42 3.34 -7.83
CA PRO A 34 -15.48 2.91 -8.74
C PRO A 34 -15.88 1.43 -8.62
N THR A 35 -15.00 0.59 -8.05
CA THR A 35 -15.16 -0.88 -8.04
C THR A 35 -15.14 -1.48 -6.65
N HIS A 36 -14.76 -0.71 -5.61
CA HIS A 36 -14.62 -1.21 -4.24
C HIS A 36 -15.24 -0.26 -3.22
N THR A 37 -15.76 -0.83 -2.14
CA THR A 37 -16.02 -0.08 -0.91
C THR A 37 -14.69 0.11 -0.19
N LEU A 38 -14.32 1.37 0.04
CA LEU A 38 -13.00 1.70 0.59
C LEU A 38 -13.01 1.77 2.11
N LEU A 39 -11.86 1.38 2.71
CA LEU A 39 -11.47 1.69 4.08
C LEU A 39 -10.13 2.44 4.00
N LEU A 40 -10.12 3.70 4.44
CA LEU A 40 -8.99 4.59 4.31
C LEU A 40 -8.17 4.58 5.59
N ALA A 41 -7.11 3.78 5.62
CA ALA A 41 -6.29 3.58 6.82
C ALA A 41 -5.08 4.51 6.87
N GLY A 42 -4.85 5.07 8.05
CA GLY A 42 -3.71 5.94 8.33
C GLY A 42 -3.83 6.63 9.67
N ARG A 43 -2.78 7.37 10.04
CA ARG A 43 -2.83 8.21 11.24
C ARG A 43 -3.89 9.30 11.07
N PRO A 44 -4.68 9.60 12.12
CA PRO A 44 -5.69 10.66 12.07
C PRO A 44 -5.11 11.98 11.58
N SER A 45 -5.78 12.61 10.63
CA SER A 45 -5.35 13.90 10.05
C SER A 45 -6.46 14.52 9.21
N ASP A 46 -6.47 15.84 9.11
CA ASP A 46 -7.41 16.59 8.27
C ASP A 46 -7.39 16.14 6.80
N ARG A 47 -6.21 15.70 6.30
CA ARG A 47 -6.06 15.16 4.94
C ARG A 47 -6.81 13.84 4.77
N LEU A 48 -6.76 12.96 5.77
CA LEU A 48 -7.47 11.67 5.73
C LEU A 48 -8.98 11.91 5.78
N ASP A 49 -9.43 12.81 6.67
CA ASP A 49 -10.84 13.13 6.84
C ASP A 49 -11.41 13.81 5.59
N ALA A 50 -10.66 14.73 4.97
CA ALA A 50 -11.05 15.36 3.71
C ALA A 50 -11.17 14.34 2.56
N LEU A 51 -10.26 13.36 2.48
CA LEU A 51 -10.34 12.28 1.49
C LEU A 51 -11.57 11.40 1.74
N ALA A 52 -11.80 11.04 2.99
CA ALA A 52 -12.94 10.23 3.42
C ALA A 52 -14.28 10.90 3.05
N ALA A 53 -14.42 12.18 3.37
CA ALA A 53 -15.61 12.96 3.03
C ALA A 53 -15.83 13.03 1.50
N ARG A 54 -14.76 13.24 0.74
CA ARG A 54 -14.83 13.36 -0.74
C ARG A 54 -15.21 12.04 -1.42
N LEU A 55 -14.76 10.90 -0.89
CA LEU A 55 -15.03 9.59 -1.46
C LEU A 55 -16.22 8.87 -0.80
N GLY A 56 -16.82 9.45 0.25
CA GLY A 56 -17.88 8.81 1.02
C GLY A 56 -17.42 7.51 1.68
N ALA A 57 -16.14 7.43 2.07
CA ALA A 57 -15.51 6.25 2.63
C ALA A 57 -15.18 6.45 4.12
N PRO A 58 -15.28 5.42 4.98
CA PRO A 58 -14.85 5.54 6.37
C PRO A 58 -13.32 5.64 6.47
N THR A 59 -12.87 6.38 7.48
CA THR A 59 -11.48 6.36 7.95
C THR A 59 -11.26 5.18 8.89
N TRP A 60 -10.04 4.66 8.88
CA TRP A 60 -9.60 3.63 9.80
C TRP A 60 -8.30 4.08 10.47
N PRO A 61 -8.38 4.60 11.72
CA PRO A 61 -7.19 5.03 12.44
C PRO A 61 -6.19 3.88 12.58
N LEU A 62 -4.99 4.08 12.06
CA LEU A 62 -3.95 3.06 12.05
C LEU A 62 -2.56 3.70 12.08
N ASP A 63 -1.75 3.32 13.05
CA ASP A 63 -0.31 3.55 13.05
C ASP A 63 0.42 2.21 12.93
N LEU A 64 1.16 2.01 11.85
CA LEU A 64 1.92 0.78 11.62
C LEU A 64 3.12 0.61 12.56
N ALA A 65 3.52 1.66 13.27
CA ALA A 65 4.56 1.59 14.31
C ALA A 65 3.98 1.25 15.70
N ASP A 66 2.67 1.12 15.82
CA ASP A 66 1.95 0.83 17.07
C ASP A 66 1.23 -0.53 16.97
N PRO A 67 1.74 -1.60 17.64
CA PRO A 67 1.11 -2.92 17.61
C PRO A 67 -0.33 -2.93 18.12
N ASP A 68 -0.64 -2.15 19.17
CA ASP A 68 -1.99 -2.08 19.76
C ASP A 68 -2.99 -1.46 18.76
N SER A 69 -2.52 -0.49 17.98
CA SER A 69 -3.29 0.11 16.88
C SER A 69 -3.64 -0.92 15.80
N ILE A 70 -2.69 -1.82 15.46
CA ILE A 70 -2.89 -2.86 14.46
C ILE A 70 -3.89 -3.91 14.94
N GLU A 71 -3.75 -4.39 16.18
CA GLU A 71 -4.62 -5.41 16.77
C GLU A 71 -6.07 -4.92 16.86
N SER A 72 -6.28 -3.74 17.43
CA SER A 72 -7.61 -3.12 17.53
C SER A 72 -8.28 -2.90 16.18
N ALA A 73 -7.49 -2.56 15.16
CA ALA A 73 -7.99 -2.37 13.81
C ALA A 73 -8.47 -3.68 13.18
N ALA A 74 -7.80 -4.79 13.41
CA ALA A 74 -8.11 -6.08 12.80
C ALA A 74 -9.35 -6.76 13.37
N GLU A 75 -9.71 -6.52 14.63
CA GLU A 75 -10.82 -7.19 15.33
C GLU A 75 -12.19 -6.98 14.65
N VAL A 76 -12.37 -5.89 13.93
CA VAL A 76 -13.67 -5.53 13.33
C VAL A 76 -13.87 -6.04 11.90
N LEU A 77 -12.82 -6.58 11.25
CA LEU A 77 -12.88 -7.05 9.87
C LEU A 77 -12.94 -8.57 9.79
N THR A 78 -14.08 -9.10 9.39
CA THR A 78 -14.28 -10.55 9.18
C THR A 78 -14.13 -11.00 7.73
N ASP A 79 -14.08 -10.04 6.79
CA ASP A 79 -14.02 -10.30 5.34
C ASP A 79 -13.36 -9.11 4.65
N LEU A 80 -12.30 -9.34 3.87
CA LEU A 80 -11.54 -8.30 3.18
C LEU A 80 -11.06 -8.78 1.81
N ASP A 81 -11.57 -8.14 0.75
CA ASP A 81 -11.22 -8.54 -0.61
C ASP A 81 -9.84 -8.02 -1.05
N VAL A 82 -9.43 -6.81 -0.62
CA VAL A 82 -8.16 -6.20 -1.02
C VAL A 82 -7.50 -5.48 0.14
N LEU A 83 -6.25 -5.84 0.44
CA LEU A 83 -5.36 -5.09 1.33
C LEU A 83 -4.25 -4.44 0.52
N VAL A 84 -4.16 -3.10 0.55
CA VAL A 84 -3.09 -2.35 -0.11
C VAL A 84 -2.13 -1.78 0.92
N HIS A 85 -0.94 -2.38 1.03
CA HIS A 85 0.18 -1.84 1.80
C HIS A 85 0.85 -0.72 1.00
N ASN A 86 0.36 0.51 1.18
CA ASN A 86 0.92 1.71 0.56
C ASN A 86 1.69 2.59 1.55
N ALA A 87 1.40 2.52 2.85
CA ALA A 87 2.14 3.28 3.86
C ALA A 87 3.64 2.95 3.81
N GLY A 88 4.46 3.95 4.02
CA GLY A 88 5.91 3.79 4.11
C GLY A 88 6.60 5.11 4.37
N VAL A 89 7.81 5.02 4.92
CA VAL A 89 8.69 6.14 5.24
C VAL A 89 10.05 5.94 4.58
N ALA A 90 10.73 7.05 4.27
CA ALA A 90 12.10 7.06 3.78
C ALA A 90 12.87 8.18 4.48
N TYR A 91 14.03 7.86 5.01
CA TYR A 91 14.95 8.81 5.63
C TYR A 91 16.24 8.81 4.81
N PRO A 92 16.41 9.76 3.87
CA PRO A 92 17.61 9.81 3.04
C PRO A 92 18.84 10.14 3.89
N ALA A 93 19.85 9.30 3.78
CA ALA A 93 21.17 9.49 4.41
C ALA A 93 22.21 8.62 3.71
N ARG A 94 23.46 9.09 3.63
CA ARG A 94 24.58 8.23 3.26
C ARG A 94 24.75 7.17 4.34
N VAL A 95 25.27 6.00 3.98
CA VAL A 95 25.48 4.90 4.94
C VAL A 95 26.26 5.33 6.18
N ALA A 96 27.33 6.10 6.00
CA ALA A 96 28.16 6.60 7.09
C ALA A 96 27.48 7.64 7.99
N GLU A 97 26.39 8.25 7.53
CA GLU A 97 25.62 9.30 8.21
C GLU A 97 24.29 8.76 8.79
N SER A 98 23.87 7.56 8.38
CA SER A 98 22.64 6.96 8.83
C SER A 98 22.76 6.43 10.26
N SER A 99 21.73 6.66 11.08
CA SER A 99 21.70 6.18 12.46
C SER A 99 20.93 4.85 12.59
N PRO A 100 21.26 4.01 13.60
CA PRO A 100 20.47 2.82 13.91
C PRO A 100 18.99 3.11 14.16
N GLU A 101 18.67 4.29 14.69
CA GLU A 101 17.28 4.73 14.96
C GLU A 101 16.51 4.93 13.65
N GLN A 102 17.12 5.55 12.64
CA GLN A 102 16.52 5.69 11.31
C GLN A 102 16.26 4.33 10.66
N TRP A 103 17.18 3.38 10.83
CA TRP A 103 16.99 2.01 10.35
C TRP A 103 15.82 1.33 11.05
N ARG A 104 15.75 1.40 12.39
CA ARG A 104 14.64 0.82 13.16
C ARG A 104 13.30 1.44 12.75
N ALA A 105 13.20 2.78 12.68
CA ALA A 105 11.98 3.47 12.28
C ALA A 105 11.54 3.10 10.85
N THR A 106 12.50 2.96 9.92
CA THR A 106 12.22 2.53 8.54
C THR A 106 11.67 1.11 8.51
N PHE A 107 12.31 0.18 9.21
CA PHE A 107 11.87 -1.22 9.24
C PHE A 107 10.57 -1.40 9.99
N GLU A 108 10.36 -0.67 11.08
CA GLU A 108 9.13 -0.73 11.87
C GLU A 108 7.91 -0.45 10.99
N VAL A 109 7.90 0.68 10.27
CA VAL A 109 6.76 1.05 9.43
C VAL A 109 6.71 0.22 8.15
N ASN A 110 7.85 0.09 7.43
CA ASN A 110 7.83 -0.46 6.07
C ASN A 110 7.77 -1.99 6.02
N VAL A 111 8.16 -2.67 7.11
CA VAL A 111 8.26 -4.13 7.16
C VAL A 111 7.44 -4.70 8.31
N VAL A 112 7.81 -4.40 9.56
CA VAL A 112 7.20 -5.04 10.75
C VAL A 112 5.72 -4.74 10.83
N GLY A 113 5.32 -3.47 10.70
CA GLY A 113 3.92 -3.06 10.71
C GLY A 113 3.12 -3.63 9.52
N ALA A 114 3.72 -3.71 8.32
CA ALA A 114 3.07 -4.33 7.18
C ALA A 114 2.88 -5.85 7.38
N VAL A 115 3.88 -6.54 7.95
CA VAL A 115 3.78 -7.96 8.33
C VAL A 115 2.70 -8.15 9.40
N ALA A 116 2.75 -7.38 10.48
CA ALA A 116 1.81 -7.49 11.60
C ALA A 116 0.36 -7.27 11.12
N LEU A 117 0.10 -6.23 10.32
CA LEU A 117 -1.22 -5.98 9.76
C LEU A 117 -1.68 -7.09 8.82
N THR A 118 -0.78 -7.64 7.99
CA THR A 118 -1.12 -8.79 7.13
C THR A 118 -1.54 -9.98 7.98
N LEU A 119 -0.77 -10.33 9.01
CA LEU A 119 -1.06 -11.47 9.89
C LEU A 119 -2.38 -11.28 10.64
N ALA A 120 -2.65 -10.09 11.16
CA ALA A 120 -3.88 -9.75 11.85
C ALA A 120 -5.13 -9.85 10.94
N LEU A 121 -4.99 -9.46 9.65
CA LEU A 121 -6.07 -9.52 8.66
C LEU A 121 -6.11 -10.82 7.84
N LEU A 122 -5.17 -11.74 8.06
CA LEU A 122 -5.10 -12.98 7.29
C LEU A 122 -6.39 -13.83 7.36
N PRO A 123 -7.08 -13.94 8.50
CA PRO A 123 -8.38 -14.64 8.55
C PRO A 123 -9.43 -14.01 7.63
N ALA A 124 -9.54 -12.67 7.62
CA ALA A 124 -10.49 -11.94 6.78
C ALA A 124 -10.14 -12.05 5.28
N LEU A 125 -8.85 -12.00 4.94
CA LEU A 125 -8.35 -12.19 3.58
C LEU A 125 -8.62 -13.60 3.07
N ARG A 126 -8.39 -14.63 3.90
CA ARG A 126 -8.69 -16.02 3.56
C ARG A 126 -10.19 -16.25 3.34
N SER A 127 -11.04 -15.64 4.18
CA SER A 127 -12.51 -15.72 4.05
C SER A 127 -12.97 -15.23 2.68
N ALA A 128 -12.42 -14.12 2.20
CA ALA A 128 -12.75 -13.51 0.91
C ALA A 128 -12.01 -14.12 -0.30
N ARG A 129 -11.02 -15.02 -0.09
CA ARG A 129 -10.03 -15.38 -1.11
C ARG A 129 -9.43 -14.12 -1.74
N GLY A 130 -9.03 -13.21 -0.87
CA GLY A 130 -8.70 -11.83 -1.20
C GLY A 130 -7.36 -11.65 -1.90
N GLN A 131 -6.97 -10.39 -1.97
CA GLN A 131 -5.71 -9.98 -2.59
C GLN A 131 -4.92 -9.06 -1.66
N VAL A 132 -3.61 -9.26 -1.59
CA VAL A 132 -2.67 -8.36 -0.93
C VAL A 132 -1.80 -7.67 -1.98
N VAL A 133 -1.77 -6.35 -1.95
CA VAL A 133 -0.96 -5.53 -2.86
C VAL A 133 0.08 -4.78 -2.05
N PHE A 134 1.36 -5.01 -2.33
CA PHE A 134 2.46 -4.29 -1.73
C PHE A 134 2.94 -3.18 -2.68
N VAL A 135 2.78 -1.92 -2.26
CA VAL A 135 3.47 -0.81 -2.90
C VAL A 135 4.93 -0.85 -2.46
N ASN A 136 5.70 -1.53 -3.25
CA ASN A 136 7.13 -1.68 -3.08
C ASN A 136 7.87 -0.48 -3.71
N SER A 137 9.02 -0.69 -4.33
CA SER A 137 9.81 0.36 -4.98
C SER A 137 10.80 -0.25 -5.96
N GLY A 138 11.26 0.54 -6.92
CA GLY A 138 12.48 0.23 -7.66
C GLY A 138 13.69 0.02 -6.75
N ALA A 139 13.70 0.66 -5.58
CA ALA A 139 14.73 0.48 -4.55
C ALA A 139 14.69 -0.92 -3.89
N GLY A 140 13.58 -1.65 -4.01
CA GLY A 140 13.46 -3.06 -3.60
C GLY A 140 13.94 -4.06 -4.68
N ILE A 141 14.35 -3.57 -5.85
CA ILE A 141 14.96 -4.37 -6.93
C ILE A 141 16.46 -4.06 -7.04
N LYS A 142 16.80 -2.76 -6.94
CA LYS A 142 18.18 -2.27 -6.99
C LYS A 142 18.34 -1.14 -5.99
N ALA A 143 19.28 -1.29 -5.05
CA ALA A 143 19.55 -0.28 -4.03
C ALA A 143 19.97 1.06 -4.66
N SER A 144 19.55 2.14 -4.03
CA SER A 144 19.84 3.51 -4.45
C SER A 144 20.80 4.19 -3.45
N PRO A 145 21.79 4.95 -3.91
CA PRO A 145 22.62 5.77 -3.03
C PRO A 145 21.76 6.70 -2.17
N GLY A 146 22.18 6.94 -0.93
CA GLY A 146 21.44 7.80 0.01
C GLY A 146 20.14 7.20 0.56
N LEU A 147 19.79 5.97 0.21
CA LEU A 147 18.55 5.30 0.62
C LEU A 147 18.78 3.88 1.14
N ALA A 148 19.85 3.66 1.91
CA ALA A 148 20.24 2.31 2.31
C ALA A 148 19.17 1.61 3.16
N SER A 149 18.67 2.26 4.23
CA SER A 149 17.63 1.69 5.10
C SER A 149 16.32 1.47 4.33
N TYR A 150 15.91 2.44 3.53
CA TYR A 150 14.72 2.33 2.67
C TYR A 150 14.85 1.18 1.67
N SER A 151 15.97 1.11 0.93
CA SER A 151 16.20 0.02 -0.02
C SER A 151 16.14 -1.34 0.67
N ALA A 152 16.86 -1.50 1.78
CA ALA A 152 16.85 -2.73 2.56
C ALA A 152 15.43 -3.12 3.01
N SER A 153 14.63 -2.16 3.50
CA SER A 153 13.25 -2.41 3.89
C SER A 153 12.37 -2.86 2.71
N LYS A 154 12.57 -2.28 1.51
CA LYS A 154 11.82 -2.65 0.31
C LYS A 154 12.26 -4.00 -0.27
N PHE A 155 13.53 -4.40 -0.13
CA PHE A 155 13.97 -5.77 -0.40
C PHE A 155 13.32 -6.77 0.57
N ALA A 156 13.29 -6.45 1.88
CA ALA A 156 12.63 -7.27 2.88
C ALA A 156 11.12 -7.43 2.60
N LEU A 157 10.43 -6.33 2.25
CA LEU A 157 9.02 -6.35 1.90
C LEU A 157 8.74 -7.20 0.64
N ARG A 158 9.63 -7.17 -0.36
CA ARG A 158 9.55 -8.04 -1.53
C ARG A 158 9.67 -9.51 -1.13
N SER A 159 10.66 -9.84 -0.31
CA SER A 159 10.84 -11.21 0.19
C SER A 159 9.61 -11.70 0.95
N PHE A 160 9.01 -10.84 1.79
CA PHE A 160 7.78 -11.17 2.50
C PHE A 160 6.62 -11.43 1.54
N ALA A 161 6.44 -10.58 0.51
CA ALA A 161 5.41 -10.78 -0.50
C ALA A 161 5.56 -12.11 -1.26
N ASP A 162 6.81 -12.50 -1.57
CA ASP A 162 7.11 -13.77 -2.26
C ASP A 162 6.81 -14.97 -1.35
N SER A 163 7.17 -14.90 -0.05
CA SER A 163 6.85 -15.92 0.94
C SER A 163 5.33 -16.05 1.15
N LEU A 164 4.64 -14.92 1.34
CA LEU A 164 3.19 -14.92 1.52
C LEU A 164 2.47 -15.55 0.31
N ARG A 165 2.94 -15.29 -0.91
CA ARG A 165 2.38 -15.89 -2.13
C ARG A 165 2.57 -17.39 -2.18
N ALA A 166 3.69 -17.89 -1.66
CA ALA A 166 3.99 -19.32 -1.62
C ALA A 166 3.20 -20.05 -0.51
N ASP A 167 3.04 -19.39 0.64
CA ASP A 167 2.38 -19.99 1.81
C ASP A 167 0.85 -19.92 1.73
N GLU A 168 0.29 -18.94 0.99
CA GLU A 168 -1.15 -18.69 0.86
C GLU A 168 -1.61 -18.79 -0.60
N PRO A 169 -1.70 -20.00 -1.16
CA PRO A 169 -2.01 -20.19 -2.59
C PRO A 169 -3.41 -19.73 -3.00
N ASP A 170 -4.35 -19.59 -2.05
CA ASP A 170 -5.70 -19.08 -2.30
C ASP A 170 -5.76 -17.54 -2.33
N LEU A 171 -4.71 -16.85 -1.89
CA LEU A 171 -4.62 -15.39 -1.97
C LEU A 171 -3.87 -14.95 -3.23
N ARG A 172 -4.28 -13.83 -3.78
CA ARG A 172 -3.49 -13.15 -4.82
C ARG A 172 -2.55 -12.15 -4.17
N VAL A 173 -1.26 -12.26 -4.39
CA VAL A 173 -0.25 -11.36 -3.82
C VAL A 173 0.52 -10.67 -4.94
N THR A 174 0.42 -9.35 -5.00
CA THR A 174 1.01 -8.50 -6.03
C THR A 174 2.02 -7.53 -5.43
N SER A 175 3.23 -7.45 -5.99
CA SER A 175 4.21 -6.41 -5.68
C SER A 175 4.27 -5.38 -6.80
N VAL A 176 4.03 -4.10 -6.50
CA VAL A 176 4.18 -2.99 -7.43
C VAL A 176 5.50 -2.29 -7.14
N HIS A 177 6.37 -2.16 -8.14
CA HIS A 177 7.71 -1.55 -8.04
C HIS A 177 7.79 -0.27 -8.87
N PRO A 178 7.22 0.84 -8.40
CA PRO A 178 7.31 2.10 -9.13
C PRO A 178 8.73 2.66 -9.09
N GLY A 179 9.06 3.45 -10.10
CA GLY A 179 10.15 4.40 -10.06
C GLY A 179 9.82 5.59 -9.16
N ARG A 180 10.51 6.70 -9.37
CA ARG A 180 10.26 7.95 -8.62
C ARG A 180 8.88 8.51 -9.00
N ILE A 181 8.08 8.88 -8.00
CA ILE A 181 6.70 9.37 -8.15
C ILE A 181 6.63 10.81 -7.65
N ASP A 182 5.91 11.70 -8.31
CA ASP A 182 5.67 13.07 -7.85
C ASP A 182 4.84 13.09 -6.56
N THR A 183 5.52 13.09 -5.41
CA THR A 183 4.95 13.07 -4.06
C THR A 183 5.77 13.93 -3.12
N GLU A 184 5.26 14.21 -1.91
CA GLU A 184 6.03 14.91 -0.86
C GLU A 184 7.33 14.17 -0.54
N MET A 185 7.28 12.84 -0.33
CA MET A 185 8.49 12.02 -0.10
C MET A 185 9.53 12.21 -1.21
N GLN A 186 9.09 12.40 -2.45
CA GLN A 186 9.99 12.64 -3.57
C GLN A 186 10.60 14.06 -3.54
N ARG A 187 9.84 15.06 -3.07
CA ARG A 187 10.34 16.42 -2.87
C ARG A 187 11.46 16.45 -1.83
N ASP A 188 11.23 15.77 -0.69
CA ASP A 188 12.23 15.64 0.38
C ASP A 188 13.51 14.96 -0.12
N LEU A 189 13.36 13.92 -0.94
CA LEU A 189 14.51 13.22 -1.53
C LEU A 189 15.29 14.10 -2.51
N VAL A 190 14.61 14.87 -3.36
CA VAL A 190 15.27 15.79 -4.29
C VAL A 190 15.95 16.94 -3.55
N ALA A 191 15.35 17.44 -2.48
CA ALA A 191 15.96 18.42 -1.59
C ALA A 191 17.25 17.88 -0.94
N TYR A 192 17.23 16.62 -0.45
CA TYR A 192 18.44 15.95 0.05
C TYR A 192 19.52 15.77 -1.03
N GLU A 193 19.13 15.56 -2.29
CA GLU A 193 20.03 15.45 -3.43
C GLU A 193 20.57 16.82 -3.89
N GLU A 194 20.15 17.93 -3.27
CA GLU A 194 20.51 19.31 -3.63
C GLU A 194 20.25 19.62 -5.12
N ARG A 195 19.08 19.16 -5.63
CA ARG A 195 18.67 19.31 -7.03
C ARG A 195 17.38 20.09 -7.16
N ASP A 196 17.14 20.67 -8.32
CA ASP A 196 15.86 21.27 -8.66
C ASP A 196 14.78 20.19 -8.82
N TYR A 197 13.60 20.46 -8.28
CA TYR A 197 12.45 19.58 -8.42
C TYR A 197 11.74 19.86 -9.75
N VAL A 198 11.74 18.88 -10.63
CA VAL A 198 11.09 18.94 -11.94
C VAL A 198 10.03 17.82 -11.99
N PRO A 199 8.72 18.14 -11.77
CA PRO A 199 7.65 17.13 -11.67
C PRO A 199 7.58 16.20 -12.88
N GLU A 200 7.89 16.70 -14.08
CA GLU A 200 7.84 15.97 -15.35
C GLU A 200 8.84 14.81 -15.42
N HIS A 201 9.83 14.78 -14.55
CA HIS A 201 10.81 13.71 -14.46
C HIS A 201 10.30 12.50 -13.63
N PHE A 202 9.11 12.62 -13.03
CA PHE A 202 8.56 11.63 -12.14
C PHE A 202 7.26 11.04 -12.69
N LEU A 203 6.93 9.82 -12.25
CA LEU A 203 5.60 9.25 -12.49
C LEU A 203 4.54 10.08 -11.76
N SER A 204 3.41 10.34 -12.40
CA SER A 204 2.28 10.85 -11.64
C SER A 204 1.73 9.77 -10.70
N PRO A 205 1.24 10.12 -9.50
CA PRO A 205 0.55 9.16 -8.62
C PRO A 205 -0.60 8.45 -9.33
N ALA A 206 -1.35 9.18 -10.18
CA ALA A 206 -2.47 8.64 -10.94
C ALA A 206 -2.04 7.54 -11.92
N THR A 207 -0.88 7.67 -12.57
CA THR A 207 -0.34 6.63 -13.46
C THR A 207 -0.06 5.33 -12.71
N VAL A 208 0.58 5.43 -11.54
CA VAL A 208 0.89 4.25 -10.72
C VAL A 208 -0.39 3.61 -10.18
N ALA A 209 -1.32 4.42 -9.71
CA ALA A 209 -2.61 3.97 -9.19
C ALA A 209 -3.45 3.26 -10.27
N ALA A 210 -3.47 3.78 -11.50
CA ALA A 210 -4.19 3.14 -12.62
C ALA A 210 -3.64 1.74 -12.93
N VAL A 211 -2.31 1.58 -12.96
CA VAL A 211 -1.67 0.27 -13.20
C VAL A 211 -1.95 -0.69 -12.04
N LEU A 212 -1.90 -0.21 -10.80
CA LEU A 212 -2.25 -1.00 -9.61
C LEU A 212 -3.72 -1.45 -9.69
N ALA A 213 -4.65 -0.55 -10.00
CA ALA A 213 -6.07 -0.87 -10.09
C ALA A 213 -6.37 -1.90 -11.20
N GLN A 214 -5.63 -1.89 -12.32
CA GLN A 214 -5.71 -2.93 -13.35
C GLN A 214 -5.33 -4.31 -12.79
N ALA A 215 -4.27 -4.40 -11.99
CA ALA A 215 -3.88 -5.66 -11.37
C ALA A 215 -4.91 -6.15 -10.32
N VAL A 216 -5.46 -5.24 -9.52
CA VAL A 216 -6.51 -5.54 -8.55
C VAL A 216 -7.77 -6.07 -9.24
N ASN A 217 -8.14 -5.48 -10.37
CA ASN A 217 -9.33 -5.85 -11.13
C ASN A 217 -9.04 -6.90 -12.24
N ALA A 218 -7.88 -7.54 -12.22
CA ALA A 218 -7.57 -8.62 -13.15
C ALA A 218 -8.61 -9.77 -13.02
N PRO A 219 -8.92 -10.48 -14.11
CA PRO A 219 -9.81 -11.64 -14.09
C PRO A 219 -9.42 -12.67 -13.02
N ALA A 220 -10.40 -13.45 -12.54
CA ALA A 220 -10.21 -14.37 -11.42
C ALA A 220 -9.18 -15.49 -11.70
N ASP A 221 -8.98 -15.83 -12.96
CA ASP A 221 -8.00 -16.82 -13.45
C ASP A 221 -6.60 -16.23 -13.66
N ALA A 222 -6.42 -14.91 -13.44
CA ALA A 222 -5.15 -14.22 -13.56
C ALA A 222 -4.57 -13.81 -12.19
N HIS A 223 -3.27 -14.04 -12.00
CA HIS A 223 -2.53 -13.58 -10.85
C HIS A 223 -1.32 -12.76 -11.29
N VAL A 224 -1.40 -11.44 -11.10
CA VAL A 224 -0.29 -10.54 -11.39
C VAL A 224 0.68 -10.54 -10.21
N HIS A 225 1.87 -11.11 -10.37
CA HIS A 225 2.85 -11.24 -9.27
C HIS A 225 3.66 -9.97 -9.05
N GLU A 226 4.19 -9.40 -10.12
CA GLU A 226 5.03 -8.20 -10.05
C GLU A 226 4.70 -7.22 -11.17
N ILE A 227 4.76 -5.93 -10.84
CA ILE A 227 4.60 -4.82 -11.79
C ILE A 227 5.75 -3.85 -11.59
N VAL A 228 6.47 -3.57 -12.67
CA VAL A 228 7.55 -2.56 -12.67
C VAL A 228 7.12 -1.38 -13.53
N VAL A 229 7.00 -0.19 -12.91
CA VAL A 229 6.61 1.05 -13.61
C VAL A 229 7.76 2.04 -13.52
N ARG A 230 8.19 2.60 -14.66
CA ARG A 230 9.29 3.57 -14.72
C ARG A 230 8.85 4.85 -15.43
N PRO A 231 9.39 6.03 -15.06
CA PRO A 231 9.28 7.22 -15.90
C PRO A 231 9.91 6.94 -17.27
N ARG A 232 9.44 7.66 -18.27
CA ARG A 232 10.03 7.65 -19.62
C ARG A 232 11.25 8.57 -19.69
#